data_d780fbaa5e64a776ec9e755bbe051129
#
_entry.id   d780fbaa5e64a776ec9e755bbe051129
#
_cell.length_a   1.000
_cell.length_b   1.000
_cell.length_c   1.000
_cell.angle_alpha   90.00
_cell.angle_beta   90.00
_cell.angle_gamma   90.00
#
_symmetry.space_group_name_H-M   'P 1'
#
loop_
_entity.id
_entity.type
_entity.pdbx_description
1 polymer ?
#
loop_
_entity_poly.entity_id
_entity_poly.type
_entity_poly.pdbx_seq_one_letter_code
_entity_poly.pdbx_strand_id
1 'polypeptide(L)'
;MLILFKFIPKDLLVDNNSSINTDIMNFLSIDCGTEIGSLFVKFENKTFSKILQSDKFINDVLVKYILDFITENHLKLKDLNQIFINQGPGSFSRLRSSLAIAKGISLSKNIKLYGYNTFIWSSVKFYKKNKIIISLIKIREKYFIQKFDTMLNAISKPKEINEEEIINNYHSELKVIPKNISKKFSEKILKLRNLNIVDLNHKELEFLYLQGLLNKDLIKPLYLS
;
A
#
# COMPACT_ATOMS: atom_id res chain seq x y z
N MET A 1 -8.29 2.91 31.89
CA MET A 1 -7.97 3.78 30.73
C MET A 1 -6.56 3.47 30.25
N LEU A 2 -6.31 2.28 29.71
CA LEU A 2 -4.97 1.80 29.29
C LEU A 2 -5.10 0.55 28.41
N ILE A 3 -5.77 0.66 27.25
CA ILE A 3 -5.88 -0.44 26.29
C ILE A 3 -5.90 0.16 24.87
N LEU A 4 -4.74 0.61 24.35
CA LEU A 4 -4.63 0.95 22.91
C LEU A 4 -3.21 0.90 22.34
N PHE A 5 -2.22 0.37 23.10
CA PHE A 5 -0.83 0.27 22.61
C PHE A 5 -0.41 -1.14 22.18
N LYS A 6 -1.33 -2.04 21.84
CA LYS A 6 -1.05 -3.48 21.68
C LYS A 6 -0.88 -4.00 20.24
N PHE A 7 -0.71 -3.14 19.21
CA PHE A 7 -0.65 -3.60 17.80
C PHE A 7 0.54 -3.11 16.97
N ILE A 8 1.54 -2.48 17.59
CA ILE A 8 2.86 -2.40 16.96
C ILE A 8 3.69 -3.50 17.63
N PRO A 9 4.27 -4.45 16.88
CA PRO A 9 5.21 -5.41 17.46
C PRO A 9 6.31 -4.61 18.16
N LYS A 10 6.64 -4.95 19.42
CA LYS A 10 7.66 -4.25 20.23
C LYS A 10 9.04 -4.21 19.54
N ASP A 11 9.27 -5.10 18.61
CA ASP A 11 10.50 -5.24 17.83
C ASP A 11 10.65 -4.21 16.68
N LEU A 12 9.67 -3.32 16.49
CA LEU A 12 9.67 -2.25 15.49
C LEU A 12 9.98 -0.86 16.09
N LEU A 13 10.35 -0.78 17.37
CA LEU A 13 10.80 0.46 17.96
C LEU A 13 12.22 0.76 17.43
N VAL A 14 12.32 1.85 16.69
CA VAL A 14 13.56 2.40 16.13
C VAL A 14 14.57 2.68 17.24
N ASP A 15 15.83 2.31 17.01
CA ASP A 15 16.96 2.72 17.85
C ASP A 15 16.95 4.23 18.07
N ASN A 16 16.78 4.65 19.32
CA ASN A 16 16.69 6.03 19.77
C ASN A 16 18.06 6.73 19.69
N ASN A 17 18.46 7.26 18.54
CA ASN A 17 19.54 8.25 18.48
C ASN A 17 19.44 9.23 17.30
N SER A 18 18.23 9.56 16.85
CA SER A 18 18.00 10.81 16.13
C SER A 18 16.77 11.48 16.74
N SER A 19 16.89 12.74 17.10
CA SER A 19 15.77 13.57 17.53
C SER A 19 14.77 13.70 16.37
N ILE A 20 13.93 12.69 16.23
CA ILE A 20 12.80 12.71 15.32
C ILE A 20 11.80 13.64 15.97
N ASN A 21 11.68 14.84 15.42
CA ASN A 21 10.56 15.71 15.67
C ASN A 21 9.31 14.89 15.37
N THR A 22 8.62 14.41 16.42
CA THR A 22 7.37 13.64 16.29
C THR A 22 6.23 14.60 15.98
N ASP A 23 6.36 15.33 14.84
CA ASP A 23 5.21 16.01 14.28
C ASP A 23 4.14 14.97 14.05
N ILE A 24 3.01 15.17 14.70
CA ILE A 24 1.84 14.27 14.58
C ILE A 24 1.54 14.09 13.10
N MET A 25 1.73 12.85 12.62
CA MET A 25 1.52 12.55 11.21
C MET A 25 0.03 12.42 10.92
N ASN A 26 -0.52 13.41 10.23
CA ASN A 26 -1.88 13.42 9.72
C ASN A 26 -1.85 13.14 8.21
N PHE A 27 -2.36 12.02 7.77
CA PHE A 27 -2.29 11.66 6.35
C PHE A 27 -3.61 11.12 5.79
N LEU A 28 -3.81 11.37 4.50
CA LEU A 28 -4.81 10.71 3.67
C LEU A 28 -4.12 9.63 2.84
N SER A 29 -4.61 8.40 2.87
CA SER A 29 -4.20 7.36 1.93
C SER A 29 -5.32 7.06 0.94
N ILE A 30 -4.94 7.00 -0.35
CA ILE A 30 -5.85 6.72 -1.46
C ILE A 30 -5.37 5.44 -2.14
N ASP A 31 -6.18 4.40 -2.10
CA ASP A 31 -5.96 3.18 -2.86
C ASP A 31 -7.02 3.02 -3.95
N CYS A 32 -6.58 3.12 -5.20
CA CYS A 32 -7.35 2.75 -6.38
C CYS A 32 -6.59 1.73 -7.24
N GLY A 33 -5.47 1.23 -6.74
CA GLY A 33 -4.67 0.21 -7.40
C GLY A 33 -5.23 -1.18 -7.20
N THR A 34 -5.75 -1.48 -6.02
CA THR A 34 -6.36 -2.79 -5.72
C THR A 34 -7.76 -2.90 -6.33
N GLU A 35 -8.33 -4.12 -6.36
CA GLU A 35 -9.69 -4.35 -6.89
C GLU A 35 -10.75 -3.58 -6.14
N ILE A 36 -10.65 -3.64 -4.82
CA ILE A 36 -11.51 -2.90 -3.91
C ILE A 36 -10.74 -1.66 -3.50
N GLY A 37 -11.05 -0.52 -4.08
CA GLY A 37 -10.44 0.74 -3.71
C GLY A 37 -10.83 1.16 -2.30
N SER A 38 -9.99 1.99 -1.68
CA SER A 38 -10.25 2.46 -0.33
C SER A 38 -9.62 3.83 -0.06
N LEU A 39 -10.26 4.56 0.85
CA LEU A 39 -9.74 5.78 1.47
C LEU A 39 -9.44 5.50 2.93
N PHE A 40 -8.39 6.09 3.43
CA PHE A 40 -8.04 6.04 4.83
C PHE A 40 -7.46 7.38 5.28
N VAL A 41 -7.87 7.84 6.44
CA VAL A 41 -7.29 9.01 7.10
C VAL A 41 -6.79 8.63 8.48
N LYS A 42 -5.57 9.03 8.80
CA LYS A 42 -5.08 9.15 10.16
C LYS A 42 -5.02 10.64 10.49
N PHE A 43 -5.69 11.02 11.56
CA PHE A 43 -5.66 12.37 12.11
C PHE A 43 -5.46 12.28 13.61
N GLU A 44 -4.33 12.79 14.10
CA GLU A 44 -3.90 12.61 15.49
C GLU A 44 -3.93 11.12 15.91
N ASN A 45 -4.73 10.78 16.92
CA ASN A 45 -4.92 9.41 17.41
C ASN A 45 -6.14 8.69 16.79
N LYS A 46 -6.88 9.35 15.87
CA LYS A 46 -8.07 8.80 15.23
C LYS A 46 -7.74 8.25 13.85
N THR A 47 -8.46 7.21 13.45
CA THR A 47 -8.36 6.66 12.10
C THR A 47 -9.74 6.43 11.52
N PHE A 48 -9.91 6.74 10.26
CA PHE A 48 -11.15 6.58 9.50
C PHE A 48 -10.84 5.82 8.22
N SER A 49 -11.77 4.99 7.76
CA SER A 49 -11.62 4.26 6.51
C SER A 49 -12.94 4.16 5.76
N LYS A 50 -12.88 4.18 4.44
CA LYS A 50 -14.03 4.04 3.55
C LYS A 50 -13.66 3.14 2.37
N ILE A 51 -14.44 2.10 2.15
CA ILE A 51 -14.31 1.24 0.97
C ILE A 51 -14.98 1.93 -0.20
N LEU A 52 -14.30 1.94 -1.33
CA LEU A 52 -14.82 2.48 -2.59
C LEU A 52 -15.43 1.33 -3.40
N GLN A 53 -16.74 1.35 -3.58
CA GLN A 53 -17.44 0.29 -4.33
C GLN A 53 -17.06 0.36 -5.81
N SER A 54 -16.66 -0.77 -6.39
CA SER A 54 -16.10 -0.88 -7.74
C SER A 54 -17.01 -0.38 -8.87
N ASP A 55 -18.32 -0.56 -8.71
CA ASP A 55 -19.32 -0.29 -9.76
C ASP A 55 -19.60 1.21 -9.98
N LYS A 56 -19.15 2.04 -9.04
CA LYS A 56 -19.32 3.50 -9.07
C LYS A 56 -18.03 4.27 -9.26
N PHE A 57 -16.95 3.59 -9.64
CA PHE A 57 -15.66 4.20 -9.93
C PHE A 57 -15.69 4.91 -11.31
N ILE A 58 -16.57 5.86 -11.45
CA ILE A 58 -16.49 6.82 -12.52
C ILE A 58 -15.42 7.81 -12.08
N ASN A 59 -14.42 8.02 -12.92
CA ASN A 59 -13.25 8.89 -12.62
C ASN A 59 -13.65 10.27 -12.08
N ASP A 60 -14.82 10.74 -12.49
CA ASP A 60 -15.35 12.06 -12.17
C ASP A 60 -15.86 12.20 -10.72
N VAL A 61 -16.14 11.10 -10.03
CA VAL A 61 -16.70 11.14 -8.66
C VAL A 61 -15.66 10.92 -7.55
N LEU A 62 -14.43 10.50 -7.86
CA LEU A 62 -13.43 10.22 -6.83
C LEU A 62 -13.09 11.45 -5.99
N VAL A 63 -13.01 12.64 -6.62
CA VAL A 63 -12.81 13.91 -5.89
C VAL A 63 -13.93 14.12 -4.89
N LYS A 64 -15.18 13.94 -5.32
CA LYS A 64 -16.34 14.07 -4.44
C LYS A 64 -16.26 13.07 -3.28
N TYR A 65 -15.95 11.79 -3.55
CA TYR A 65 -15.79 10.78 -2.50
C TYR A 65 -14.72 11.15 -1.48
N ILE A 66 -13.59 11.71 -1.92
CA ILE A 66 -12.54 12.16 -1.01
C ILE A 66 -13.04 13.33 -0.16
N LEU A 67 -13.66 14.33 -0.77
CA LEU A 67 -14.17 15.51 -0.06
C LEU A 67 -15.28 15.14 0.92
N ASP A 68 -16.23 14.32 0.50
CA ASP A 68 -17.32 13.82 1.35
C ASP A 68 -16.73 13.05 2.54
N PHE A 69 -15.76 12.14 2.30
CA PHE A 69 -15.12 11.35 3.35
C PHE A 69 -14.39 12.22 4.39
N ILE A 70 -13.71 13.26 3.95
CA ILE A 70 -13.05 14.22 4.84
C ILE A 70 -14.10 14.97 5.66
N THR A 71 -15.17 15.46 5.02
CA THR A 71 -16.22 16.25 5.67
C THR A 71 -17.08 15.42 6.63
N GLU A 72 -17.45 14.18 6.24
CA GLU A 72 -18.20 13.23 7.08
C GLU A 72 -17.48 12.92 8.40
N ASN A 73 -16.15 13.00 8.40
CA ASN A 73 -15.33 12.80 9.59
C ASN A 73 -14.95 14.11 10.32
N HIS A 74 -15.60 15.22 9.97
CA HIS A 74 -15.36 16.55 10.56
C HIS A 74 -13.92 17.06 10.42
N LEU A 75 -13.23 16.66 9.32
CA LEU A 75 -11.87 17.06 8.99
C LEU A 75 -11.86 18.10 7.87
N LYS A 76 -10.72 18.75 7.70
CA LYS A 76 -10.44 19.63 6.55
C LYS A 76 -9.16 19.16 5.88
N LEU A 77 -9.06 19.29 4.56
CA LEU A 77 -7.85 18.93 3.82
C LEU A 77 -6.59 19.65 4.33
N LYS A 78 -6.72 20.89 4.83
CA LYS A 78 -5.61 21.66 5.41
C LYS A 78 -5.05 21.07 6.71
N ASP A 79 -5.80 20.18 7.36
CA ASP A 79 -5.40 19.53 8.60
C ASP A 79 -4.47 18.32 8.35
N LEU A 80 -4.32 17.96 7.08
CA LEU A 80 -3.46 16.86 6.63
C LEU A 80 -2.11 17.41 6.15
N ASN A 81 -1.03 16.71 6.44
CA ASN A 81 0.32 17.07 6.03
C ASN A 81 0.94 16.10 5.01
N GLN A 82 0.36 14.91 4.83
CA GLN A 82 0.78 13.96 3.80
C GLN A 82 -0.42 13.35 3.06
N ILE A 83 -0.17 12.99 1.78
CA ILE A 83 -1.03 12.11 0.99
C ILE A 83 -0.20 10.91 0.56
N PHE A 84 -0.70 9.70 0.82
CA PHE A 84 -0.14 8.46 0.33
C PHE A 84 -1.03 7.91 -0.79
N ILE A 85 -0.45 7.64 -1.96
CA ILE A 85 -1.20 7.17 -3.13
C ILE A 85 -0.67 5.83 -3.62
N ASN A 86 -1.56 4.86 -3.83
CA ASN A 86 -1.20 3.61 -4.46
C ASN A 86 -0.93 3.82 -5.96
N GLN A 87 0.31 3.54 -6.38
CA GLN A 87 0.76 3.62 -7.78
C GLN A 87 0.37 2.37 -8.59
N GLY A 88 -0.21 1.36 -7.95
CA GLY A 88 -0.58 0.09 -8.57
C GLY A 88 0.29 -1.09 -8.09
N PRO A 89 0.27 -2.19 -8.84
CA PRO A 89 -0.40 -2.35 -10.14
C PRO A 89 -1.93 -2.39 -10.02
N GLY A 90 -2.64 -2.08 -11.11
CA GLY A 90 -4.08 -2.08 -11.12
C GLY A 90 -4.70 -1.58 -12.43
N SER A 91 -5.98 -1.21 -12.40
CA SER A 91 -6.69 -0.67 -13.56
C SER A 91 -6.05 0.64 -14.04
N PHE A 92 -5.73 0.68 -15.34
CA PHE A 92 -5.08 1.83 -15.98
C PHE A 92 -5.80 3.16 -15.75
N SER A 93 -7.12 3.21 -16.01
CA SER A 93 -7.89 4.44 -15.84
C SER A 93 -7.98 4.86 -14.37
N ARG A 94 -8.24 3.92 -13.45
CA ARG A 94 -8.32 4.20 -12.02
C ARG A 94 -7.02 4.75 -11.47
N LEU A 95 -5.89 4.16 -11.84
CA LEU A 95 -4.56 4.63 -11.40
C LEU A 95 -4.26 6.04 -11.90
N ARG A 96 -4.55 6.33 -13.17
CA ARG A 96 -4.30 7.67 -13.74
C ARG A 96 -5.16 8.73 -13.07
N SER A 97 -6.45 8.46 -12.91
CA SER A 97 -7.38 9.40 -12.28
C SER A 97 -7.03 9.66 -10.83
N SER A 98 -6.79 8.60 -10.04
CA SER A 98 -6.44 8.76 -8.62
C SER A 98 -5.14 9.51 -8.42
N LEU A 99 -4.12 9.24 -9.24
CA LEU A 99 -2.85 9.96 -9.22
C LEU A 99 -3.00 11.42 -9.63
N ALA A 100 -3.80 11.72 -10.66
CA ALA A 100 -4.05 13.11 -11.06
C ALA A 100 -4.77 13.89 -9.96
N ILE A 101 -5.77 13.28 -9.32
CA ILE A 101 -6.51 13.88 -8.21
C ILE A 101 -5.60 14.10 -7.00
N ALA A 102 -4.81 13.09 -6.61
CA ALA A 102 -3.88 13.22 -5.48
C ALA A 102 -2.86 14.34 -5.71
N LYS A 103 -2.31 14.45 -6.94
CA LYS A 103 -1.41 15.55 -7.34
C LYS A 103 -2.12 16.91 -7.29
N GLY A 104 -3.35 17.01 -7.80
CA GLY A 104 -4.15 18.24 -7.75
C GLY A 104 -4.40 18.70 -6.32
N ILE A 105 -4.79 17.80 -5.41
CA ILE A 105 -4.99 18.12 -4.00
C ILE A 105 -3.65 18.53 -3.35
N SER A 106 -2.58 17.76 -3.58
CA SER A 106 -1.23 18.06 -3.07
C SER A 106 -0.79 19.47 -3.45
N LEU A 107 -0.89 19.83 -4.74
CA LEU A 107 -0.50 21.15 -5.23
C LEU A 107 -1.40 22.26 -4.67
N SER A 108 -2.73 22.07 -4.68
CA SER A 108 -3.68 23.12 -4.25
C SER A 108 -3.64 23.41 -2.76
N LYS A 109 -3.21 22.46 -1.94
CA LYS A 109 -3.19 22.55 -0.48
C LYS A 109 -1.79 22.52 0.12
N ASN A 110 -0.75 22.47 -0.72
CA ASN A 110 0.65 22.33 -0.32
C ASN A 110 0.88 21.14 0.63
N ILE A 111 0.24 20.00 0.35
CA ILE A 111 0.35 18.75 1.11
C ILE A 111 1.39 17.87 0.43
N LYS A 112 2.34 17.30 1.18
CA LYS A 112 3.37 16.40 0.63
C LYS A 112 2.73 15.12 0.08
N LEU A 113 3.11 14.73 -1.13
CA LEU A 113 2.60 13.53 -1.81
C LEU A 113 3.68 12.45 -1.87
N TYR A 114 3.31 11.22 -1.49
CA TYR A 114 4.17 10.05 -1.54
C TYR A 114 3.45 8.89 -2.23
N GLY A 115 4.21 8.14 -3.02
CA GLY A 115 3.72 6.97 -3.72
C GLY A 115 4.14 5.67 -3.06
N TYR A 116 3.27 4.68 -3.07
CA TYR A 116 3.59 3.29 -2.74
C TYR A 116 3.00 2.35 -3.80
N ASN A 117 3.44 1.11 -3.82
CA ASN A 117 2.82 0.09 -4.66
C ASN A 117 2.33 -1.10 -3.83
N THR A 118 1.45 -1.90 -4.41
CA THR A 118 0.83 -3.03 -3.70
C THR A 118 1.83 -4.12 -3.33
N PHE A 119 2.95 -4.27 -4.07
CA PHE A 119 3.98 -5.25 -3.75
C PHE A 119 4.68 -4.95 -2.43
N ILE A 120 5.17 -3.71 -2.25
CA ILE A 120 5.81 -3.33 -0.98
C ILE A 120 4.80 -3.30 0.16
N TRP A 121 3.58 -2.80 -0.09
CA TRP A 121 2.53 -2.75 0.93
C TRP A 121 2.18 -4.12 1.50
N SER A 122 2.06 -5.15 0.65
CA SER A 122 1.82 -6.52 1.11
C SER A 122 3.01 -7.13 1.88
N SER A 123 4.21 -6.59 1.70
CA SER A 123 5.45 -7.12 2.28
C SER A 123 5.80 -6.51 3.65
N VAL A 124 5.13 -5.44 4.09
CA VAL A 124 5.48 -4.65 5.29
C VAL A 124 5.66 -5.51 6.55
N LYS A 125 4.76 -6.47 6.77
CA LYS A 125 4.76 -7.33 7.97
C LYS A 125 6.02 -8.20 8.12
N PHE A 126 6.82 -8.31 7.06
CA PHE A 126 8.02 -9.15 7.01
C PHE A 126 9.33 -8.36 7.05
N TYR A 127 9.26 -7.06 7.31
CA TYR A 127 10.44 -6.22 7.53
C TYR A 127 11.35 -6.83 8.60
N LYS A 128 12.63 -6.97 8.28
CA LYS A 128 13.68 -7.61 9.12
C LYS A 128 13.42 -9.05 9.54
N LYS A 129 12.45 -9.75 8.94
CA LYS A 129 12.12 -11.14 9.31
C LYS A 129 12.68 -12.18 8.36
N ASN A 130 12.80 -11.88 7.08
CA ASN A 130 13.19 -12.82 6.04
C ASN A 130 14.25 -12.24 5.12
N LYS A 131 15.21 -13.07 4.66
CA LYS A 131 16.28 -12.64 3.75
C LYS A 131 15.76 -12.13 2.41
N ILE A 132 14.80 -12.85 1.84
CA ILE A 132 14.15 -12.49 0.56
C ILE A 132 12.65 -12.65 0.73
N ILE A 133 11.92 -11.63 0.32
CA ILE A 133 10.46 -11.60 0.30
C ILE A 133 10.02 -11.48 -1.15
N ILE A 134 9.12 -12.35 -1.57
CA ILE A 134 8.53 -12.36 -2.90
C ILE A 134 7.07 -11.97 -2.80
N SER A 135 6.73 -10.77 -3.24
CA SER A 135 5.35 -10.36 -3.35
C SER A 135 4.78 -10.80 -4.70
N LEU A 136 3.64 -11.46 -4.66
CA LEU A 136 2.92 -12.01 -5.80
C LEU A 136 1.59 -11.30 -5.99
N ILE A 137 1.31 -10.86 -7.20
CA ILE A 137 0.04 -10.24 -7.59
C ILE A 137 -0.47 -10.90 -8.87
N LYS A 138 -1.77 -11.19 -8.93
CA LYS A 138 -2.43 -11.66 -10.15
C LYS A 138 -3.33 -10.56 -10.69
N ILE A 139 -3.13 -10.20 -11.96
CA ILE A 139 -3.94 -9.24 -12.70
C ILE A 139 -4.46 -9.95 -13.95
N ARG A 140 -5.78 -10.05 -14.06
CA ARG A 140 -6.40 -10.91 -15.08
C ARG A 140 -5.83 -12.32 -14.96
N GLU A 141 -5.29 -12.89 -16.03
CA GLU A 141 -4.73 -14.25 -16.03
C GLU A 141 -3.19 -14.28 -15.84
N LYS A 142 -2.55 -13.13 -15.63
CA LYS A 142 -1.10 -13.01 -15.51
C LYS A 142 -0.65 -12.87 -14.07
N TYR A 143 0.42 -13.56 -13.71
CA TYR A 143 1.09 -13.38 -12.42
C TYR A 143 2.26 -12.42 -12.56
N PHE A 144 2.46 -11.62 -11.53
CA PHE A 144 3.56 -10.67 -11.43
C PHE A 144 4.25 -10.82 -10.08
N ILE A 145 5.57 -10.70 -10.09
CA ILE A 145 6.38 -10.74 -8.87
C ILE A 145 7.25 -9.50 -8.75
N GLN A 146 7.49 -9.12 -7.49
CA GLN A 146 8.58 -8.23 -7.11
C GLN A 146 9.28 -8.82 -5.90
N LYS A 147 10.63 -8.73 -5.90
CA LYS A 147 11.47 -9.24 -4.81
C LYS A 147 11.98 -8.08 -3.97
N PHE A 148 12.05 -8.32 -2.68
CA PHE A 148 12.55 -7.38 -1.69
C PHE A 148 13.60 -8.06 -0.79
N ASP A 149 14.56 -7.27 -0.32
CA ASP A 149 15.46 -7.68 0.74
C ASP A 149 14.81 -7.60 2.12
N THR A 150 15.57 -7.91 3.17
CA THR A 150 15.11 -7.87 4.56
C THR A 150 14.65 -6.48 5.01
N MET A 151 15.17 -5.40 4.39
CA MET A 151 14.81 -4.02 4.69
C MET A 151 13.72 -3.47 3.77
N LEU A 152 13.08 -4.34 2.96
CA LEU A 152 12.08 -4.00 1.94
C LEU A 152 12.61 -3.12 0.81
N ASN A 153 13.91 -3.06 0.58
CA ASN A 153 14.43 -2.48 -0.65
C ASN A 153 14.14 -3.43 -1.81
N ALA A 154 13.65 -2.88 -2.92
CA ALA A 154 13.36 -3.67 -4.10
C ALA A 154 14.67 -4.17 -4.75
N ILE A 155 14.88 -5.47 -4.77
CA ILE A 155 16.03 -6.13 -5.43
C ILE A 155 15.70 -6.59 -6.85
N SER A 156 14.46 -6.43 -7.28
CA SER A 156 14.05 -6.62 -8.68
C SER A 156 12.98 -5.60 -9.07
N LYS A 157 12.91 -5.28 -10.37
CA LYS A 157 11.72 -4.64 -10.92
C LYS A 157 10.57 -5.66 -10.91
N PRO A 158 9.31 -5.20 -10.85
CA PRO A 158 8.17 -6.08 -11.10
C PRO A 158 8.29 -6.74 -12.48
N LYS A 159 8.04 -8.04 -12.56
CA LYS A 159 8.05 -8.78 -13.82
C LYS A 159 6.92 -9.79 -13.89
N GLU A 160 6.48 -10.09 -15.11
CA GLU A 160 5.57 -11.19 -15.39
C GLU A 160 6.27 -12.53 -15.13
N ILE A 161 5.51 -13.51 -14.67
CA ILE A 161 5.98 -14.85 -14.37
C ILE A 161 4.83 -15.84 -14.60
N ASN A 162 5.13 -17.05 -15.02
CA ASN A 162 4.15 -18.10 -15.13
C ASN A 162 4.03 -18.94 -13.83
N GLU A 163 2.97 -19.76 -13.75
CA GLU A 163 2.68 -20.57 -12.57
C GLU A 163 3.78 -21.61 -12.29
N GLU A 164 4.30 -22.24 -13.33
CA GLU A 164 5.35 -23.27 -13.20
C GLU A 164 6.64 -22.68 -12.64
N GLU A 165 7.02 -21.50 -13.11
CA GLU A 165 8.19 -20.78 -12.58
C GLU A 165 8.00 -20.38 -11.11
N ILE A 166 6.78 -20.00 -10.69
CA ILE A 166 6.49 -19.71 -9.27
C ILE A 166 6.71 -20.96 -8.43
N ILE A 167 6.21 -22.10 -8.90
CA ILE A 167 6.28 -23.36 -8.19
C ILE A 167 7.72 -23.89 -8.14
N ASN A 168 8.46 -23.82 -9.25
CA ASN A 168 9.75 -24.50 -9.39
C ASN A 168 10.92 -23.67 -8.85
N ASN A 169 10.87 -22.34 -8.94
CA ASN A 169 12.03 -21.50 -8.69
C ASN A 169 12.04 -20.81 -7.30
N TYR A 170 10.95 -20.90 -6.54
CA TYR A 170 10.80 -20.14 -5.29
C TYR A 170 10.37 -21.04 -4.12
N HIS A 171 11.06 -22.16 -3.92
CA HIS A 171 10.70 -23.14 -2.88
C HIS A 171 10.97 -22.64 -1.47
N SER A 172 12.12 -21.99 -1.26
CA SER A 172 12.62 -21.62 0.07
C SER A 172 12.20 -20.23 0.52
N GLU A 173 11.93 -19.34 -0.42
CA GLU A 173 11.66 -17.94 -0.15
C GLU A 173 10.26 -17.72 0.44
N LEU A 174 10.14 -16.68 1.24
CA LEU A 174 8.85 -16.22 1.71
C LEU A 174 8.05 -15.63 0.55
N LYS A 175 6.86 -16.16 0.31
CA LYS A 175 5.91 -15.66 -0.67
C LYS A 175 4.75 -14.95 0.02
N VAL A 176 4.33 -13.81 -0.52
CA VAL A 176 3.26 -12.98 0.05
C VAL A 176 2.22 -12.66 -1.03
N ILE A 177 0.96 -12.88 -0.71
CA ILE A 177 -0.19 -12.56 -1.57
C ILE A 177 -1.16 -11.67 -0.79
N PRO A 178 -1.61 -10.54 -1.35
CA PRO A 178 -2.71 -9.76 -0.78
C PRO A 178 -4.00 -10.59 -0.72
N LYS A 179 -4.68 -10.59 0.42
CA LYS A 179 -5.89 -11.39 0.68
C LYS A 179 -7.04 -11.06 -0.27
N ASN A 180 -7.20 -9.81 -0.65
CA ASN A 180 -8.27 -9.36 -1.55
C ASN A 180 -8.20 -9.98 -2.95
N ILE A 181 -7.02 -10.48 -3.37
CA ILE A 181 -6.83 -11.16 -4.66
C ILE A 181 -6.47 -12.64 -4.51
N SER A 182 -6.37 -13.18 -3.30
CA SER A 182 -5.91 -14.55 -3.07
C SER A 182 -6.78 -15.60 -3.79
N LYS A 183 -8.10 -15.38 -3.86
CA LYS A 183 -9.04 -16.27 -4.56
C LYS A 183 -8.78 -16.41 -6.07
N LYS A 184 -7.98 -15.55 -6.67
CA LYS A 184 -7.60 -15.62 -8.08
C LYS A 184 -6.44 -16.56 -8.36
N PHE A 185 -5.71 -16.94 -7.31
CA PHE A 185 -4.58 -17.84 -7.43
C PHE A 185 -5.05 -19.30 -7.50
N SER A 186 -4.30 -20.12 -8.24
CA SER A 186 -4.58 -21.54 -8.31
C SER A 186 -4.34 -22.24 -6.96
N GLU A 187 -5.01 -23.39 -6.76
CA GLU A 187 -4.77 -24.19 -5.56
C GLU A 187 -3.32 -24.64 -5.42
N LYS A 188 -2.62 -24.86 -6.54
CA LYS A 188 -1.20 -25.26 -6.55
C LYS A 188 -0.34 -24.18 -5.90
N ILE A 189 -0.55 -22.90 -6.27
CA ILE A 189 0.16 -21.78 -5.67
C ILE A 189 -0.25 -21.60 -4.20
N LEU A 190 -1.54 -21.69 -3.88
CA LEU A 190 -2.04 -21.51 -2.51
C LEU A 190 -1.54 -22.58 -1.52
N LYS A 191 -1.11 -23.73 -2.01
CA LYS A 191 -0.51 -24.83 -1.21
C LYS A 191 1.01 -24.75 -1.09
N LEU A 192 1.67 -23.71 -1.66
CA LEU A 192 3.12 -23.58 -1.57
C LEU A 192 3.59 -23.35 -0.14
N ARG A 193 4.73 -23.99 0.22
CA ARG A 193 5.42 -23.71 1.49
C ARG A 193 5.81 -22.23 1.57
N ASN A 194 5.80 -21.69 2.77
CA ASN A 194 6.18 -20.30 3.06
C ASN A 194 5.33 -19.26 2.30
N LEU A 195 4.09 -19.61 1.93
CA LEU A 195 3.13 -18.65 1.40
C LEU A 195 2.34 -18.03 2.55
N ASN A 196 2.24 -16.71 2.51
CA ASN A 196 1.45 -15.92 3.46
C ASN A 196 0.42 -15.09 2.71
N ILE A 197 -0.83 -15.18 3.15
CA ILE A 197 -1.92 -14.34 2.68
C ILE A 197 -2.09 -13.22 3.69
N VAL A 198 -1.98 -11.96 3.24
CA VAL A 198 -1.94 -10.78 4.10
C VAL A 198 -3.08 -9.82 3.82
N ASP A 199 -3.66 -9.29 4.88
CA ASP A 199 -4.55 -8.12 4.77
C ASP A 199 -3.71 -6.86 4.56
N LEU A 200 -4.10 -6.05 3.57
CA LEU A 200 -3.49 -4.73 3.33
C LEU A 200 -4.05 -3.73 4.34
N ASN A 201 -3.17 -3.14 5.13
CA ASN A 201 -3.56 -2.21 6.18
C ASN A 201 -2.91 -0.84 5.97
N HIS A 202 -3.72 0.19 5.75
CA HIS A 202 -3.24 1.55 5.55
C HIS A 202 -2.39 2.10 6.72
N LYS A 203 -2.58 1.61 7.94
CA LYS A 203 -1.75 1.99 9.08
C LYS A 203 -0.28 1.64 8.90
N GLU A 204 0.01 0.61 8.10
CA GLU A 204 1.38 0.18 7.80
C GLU A 204 2.13 1.16 6.88
N LEU A 205 1.41 2.05 6.19
CA LEU A 205 2.02 3.05 5.32
C LEU A 205 2.80 4.12 6.11
N GLU A 206 2.40 4.40 7.34
CA GLU A 206 3.17 5.25 8.25
C GLU A 206 4.55 4.66 8.51
N PHE A 207 4.63 3.35 8.75
CA PHE A 207 5.89 2.65 8.91
C PHE A 207 6.76 2.76 7.63
N LEU A 208 6.20 2.51 6.46
CA LEU A 208 6.93 2.66 5.19
C LEU A 208 7.46 4.08 4.99
N TYR A 209 6.67 5.08 5.37
CA TYR A 209 7.09 6.48 5.31
C TYR A 209 8.28 6.75 6.26
N LEU A 210 8.20 6.32 7.51
CA LEU A 210 9.25 6.50 8.53
C LEU A 210 10.55 5.78 8.14
N GLN A 211 10.47 4.65 7.42
CA GLN A 211 11.64 3.94 6.90
C GLN A 211 12.16 4.54 5.58
N GLY A 212 11.55 5.60 5.04
CA GLY A 212 11.96 6.20 3.77
C GLY A 212 11.68 5.35 2.54
N LEU A 213 10.77 4.38 2.63
CA LEU A 213 10.45 3.40 1.60
C LEU A 213 9.34 3.85 0.63
N LEU A 214 8.76 5.04 0.83
CA LEU A 214 7.78 5.62 -0.08
C LEU A 214 8.46 6.48 -1.16
N ASN A 215 7.93 6.44 -2.38
CA ASN A 215 8.42 7.28 -3.48
C ASN A 215 8.08 8.75 -3.25
N LYS A 216 9.06 9.64 -3.42
CA LYS A 216 8.90 11.10 -3.30
C LYS A 216 8.90 11.81 -4.66
N ASP A 217 9.83 11.42 -5.54
CA ASP A 217 10.23 12.24 -6.68
C ASP A 217 9.41 11.96 -7.93
N LEU A 218 9.18 10.70 -8.26
CA LEU A 218 8.50 10.31 -9.49
C LEU A 218 7.25 9.46 -9.22
N ILE A 219 6.18 10.14 -8.81
CA ILE A 219 4.91 9.48 -8.56
C ILE A 219 4.16 9.31 -9.87
N LYS A 220 4.24 8.12 -10.44
CA LYS A 220 3.61 7.70 -11.69
C LYS A 220 2.95 6.33 -11.54
N PRO A 221 1.97 5.98 -12.40
CA PRO A 221 1.38 4.65 -12.36
C PRO A 221 2.42 3.56 -12.61
N LEU A 222 2.32 2.47 -11.86
CA LEU A 222 3.10 1.26 -12.11
C LEU A 222 2.34 0.38 -13.12
N TYR A 223 2.73 0.48 -14.37
CA TYR A 223 2.21 -0.38 -15.42
C TYR A 223 3.03 -1.66 -15.51
N LEU A 224 2.32 -2.78 -15.57
CA LEU A 224 2.88 -4.10 -15.81
C LEU A 224 2.44 -4.55 -17.22
N SER A 225 3.41 -4.73 -18.09
CA SER A 225 3.22 -5.21 -19.46
C SER A 225 3.68 -6.65 -19.59
#